data_cb3434486c4036609ba0a3ad538e81e8
#
_entry.id   cb3434486c4036609ba0a3ad538e81e8
#
_cell.length_a   1.000
_cell.length_b   1.000
_cell.length_c   1.000
_cell.angle_alpha   90.00
_cell.angle_beta   90.00
_cell.angle_gamma   90.00
#
_symmetry.space_group_name_H-M   'P 1'
#
loop_
_entity.id
_entity.type
_entity.pdbx_description
1 polymer ?
#
loop_
_entity_poly.entity_id
_entity_poly.type
_entity_poly.pdbx_seq_one_letter_code
_entity_poly.pdbx_strand_id
1 'polypeptide(L)'
;MSMGGQIPNNIALPLHHAGVKVMGTSPLMIDRAEDREKFSRIIDDLGLQQAEWKELSSPMDAVRFADKVGYPVLVRPSFVLSGAGMYVSWSADQLAQFLQASVGDNHAKIVISKFITGGREIEMDGVAKNGVVKGCAIHEHIEVLKKKIDFANTLT
;
A
#
# COMPACT_ATOMS: atom_id res chain seq x y z
N MET A 1 9.21 -16.36 -10.82
CA MET A 1 9.88 -15.27 -10.09
C MET A 1 9.78 -15.58 -8.61
N SER A 2 10.66 -16.37 -8.10
CA SER A 2 10.56 -16.87 -6.71
C SER A 2 11.75 -16.49 -5.83
N MET A 3 12.74 -15.81 -6.40
CA MET A 3 13.96 -15.41 -5.68
C MET A 3 14.42 -14.03 -6.16
N GLY A 4 15.07 -13.28 -5.29
CA GLY A 4 15.63 -11.95 -5.60
C GLY A 4 14.80 -10.75 -5.14
N GLY A 5 13.76 -10.96 -4.32
CA GLY A 5 12.95 -9.91 -3.74
C GLY A 5 12.22 -9.04 -4.78
N GLN A 6 12.26 -7.74 -4.59
CA GLN A 6 11.49 -6.79 -5.39
C GLN A 6 12.00 -6.60 -6.82
N ILE A 7 13.29 -6.76 -7.06
CA ILE A 7 13.87 -6.54 -8.40
C ILE A 7 13.23 -7.45 -9.45
N PRO A 8 13.12 -8.77 -9.26
CA PRO A 8 12.41 -9.65 -10.19
C PRO A 8 10.93 -9.25 -10.36
N ASN A 9 10.25 -8.82 -9.33
CA ASN A 9 8.86 -8.38 -9.43
C ASN A 9 8.72 -7.17 -10.36
N ASN A 10 9.62 -6.19 -10.24
CA ASN A 10 9.60 -4.97 -11.06
C ASN A 10 9.80 -5.24 -12.56
N ILE A 11 10.54 -6.30 -12.92
CA ILE A 11 10.78 -6.65 -14.31
C ILE A 11 9.80 -7.71 -14.85
N ALA A 12 8.94 -8.28 -13.99
CA ALA A 12 8.03 -9.36 -14.39
C ALA A 12 7.05 -8.93 -15.48
N LEU A 13 6.41 -7.77 -15.30
CA LEU A 13 5.42 -7.25 -16.25
C LEU A 13 6.05 -6.84 -17.59
N PRO A 14 7.18 -6.08 -17.64
CA PRO A 14 7.92 -5.85 -18.88
C PRO A 14 8.31 -7.13 -19.65
N LEU A 15 8.80 -8.15 -18.95
CA LEU A 15 9.14 -9.43 -19.57
C LEU A 15 7.89 -10.13 -20.14
N HIS A 16 6.77 -10.08 -19.44
CA HIS A 16 5.51 -10.64 -19.94
C HIS A 16 5.06 -9.93 -21.22
N HIS A 17 5.14 -8.61 -21.29
CA HIS A 17 4.79 -7.83 -22.47
C HIS A 17 5.75 -8.09 -23.65
N ALA A 18 7.00 -8.45 -23.36
CA ALA A 18 7.98 -8.88 -24.37
C ALA A 18 7.78 -10.34 -24.83
N GLY A 19 6.73 -11.01 -24.39
CA GLY A 19 6.41 -12.39 -24.76
C GLY A 19 7.22 -13.47 -24.03
N VAL A 20 7.99 -13.10 -23.00
CA VAL A 20 8.76 -14.04 -22.21
C VAL A 20 7.81 -14.81 -21.27
N LYS A 21 7.89 -16.13 -21.29
CA LYS A 21 7.13 -16.97 -20.35
C LYS A 21 7.69 -16.86 -18.94
N VAL A 22 6.99 -16.13 -18.09
CA VAL A 22 7.34 -16.00 -16.68
C VAL A 22 6.74 -17.17 -15.89
N MET A 23 7.58 -17.85 -15.11
CA MET A 23 7.15 -18.96 -14.26
C MET A 23 6.78 -18.45 -12.86
N GLY A 24 5.80 -19.10 -12.25
CA GLY A 24 5.29 -18.75 -10.93
C GLY A 24 4.01 -17.93 -11.00
N THR A 25 3.87 -16.93 -10.11
CA THR A 25 2.71 -16.03 -10.08
C THR A 25 2.62 -15.22 -11.38
N SER A 26 1.40 -15.05 -11.89
CA SER A 26 1.17 -14.24 -13.10
C SER A 26 1.71 -12.82 -12.93
N PRO A 27 2.51 -12.29 -13.87
CA PRO A 27 3.01 -10.92 -13.82
C PRO A 27 1.91 -9.87 -13.71
N LEU A 28 0.75 -10.10 -14.32
CA LEU A 28 -0.42 -9.23 -14.20
C LEU A 28 -0.98 -9.23 -12.77
N MET A 29 -0.92 -10.36 -12.07
CA MET A 29 -1.37 -10.45 -10.68
C MET A 29 -0.34 -9.85 -9.72
N ILE A 30 0.96 -9.97 -10.02
CA ILE A 30 2.02 -9.28 -9.29
C ILE A 30 1.80 -7.77 -9.37
N ASP A 31 1.62 -7.22 -10.56
CA ASP A 31 1.37 -5.79 -10.77
C ASP A 31 0.13 -5.30 -10.00
N ARG A 32 -0.96 -6.09 -10.03
CA ARG A 32 -2.18 -5.76 -9.28
C ARG A 32 -1.98 -5.78 -7.76
N ALA A 33 -1.17 -6.69 -7.26
CA ALA A 33 -0.92 -6.81 -5.82
C ALA A 33 0.07 -5.75 -5.29
N GLU A 34 1.02 -5.33 -6.13
CA GLU A 34 2.07 -4.38 -5.77
C GLU A 34 1.61 -2.91 -5.87
N ASP A 35 0.71 -2.61 -6.80
CA ASP A 35 0.12 -1.28 -6.95
C ASP A 35 -1.02 -1.08 -5.94
N ARG A 36 -0.85 -0.09 -5.07
CA ARG A 36 -1.79 0.14 -3.94
C ARG A 36 -3.19 0.49 -4.39
N GLU A 37 -3.31 1.26 -5.46
CA GLU A 37 -4.62 1.64 -6.00
C GLU A 37 -5.31 0.43 -6.62
N LYS A 38 -4.60 -0.34 -7.45
CA LYS A 38 -5.12 -1.54 -8.08
C LYS A 38 -5.51 -2.60 -7.05
N PHE A 39 -4.69 -2.77 -6.01
CA PHE A 39 -4.99 -3.70 -4.92
C PHE A 39 -6.24 -3.29 -4.15
N SER A 40 -6.36 -2.01 -3.76
CA SER A 40 -7.54 -1.53 -3.05
C SER A 40 -8.82 -1.67 -3.90
N ARG A 41 -8.74 -1.46 -5.22
CA ARG A 41 -9.87 -1.73 -6.12
C ARG A 41 -10.27 -3.20 -6.13
N ILE A 42 -9.32 -4.13 -6.13
CA ILE A 42 -9.62 -5.57 -6.05
C ILE A 42 -10.39 -5.89 -4.77
N ILE A 43 -9.99 -5.32 -3.64
CA ILE A 43 -10.67 -5.50 -2.36
C ILE A 43 -12.11 -4.96 -2.41
N ASP A 44 -12.31 -3.77 -3.00
CA ASP A 44 -13.64 -3.19 -3.22
C ASP A 44 -14.50 -4.05 -4.16
N ASP A 45 -13.95 -4.51 -5.28
CA ASP A 45 -14.65 -5.38 -6.26
C ASP A 45 -15.07 -6.72 -5.65
N LEU A 46 -14.30 -7.23 -4.69
CA LEU A 46 -14.64 -8.45 -3.94
C LEU A 46 -15.63 -8.19 -2.80
N GLY A 47 -16.03 -6.95 -2.54
CA GLY A 47 -16.91 -6.59 -1.44
C GLY A 47 -16.30 -6.81 -0.05
N LEU A 48 -14.98 -6.88 0.04
CA LEU A 48 -14.28 -7.04 1.30
C LEU A 48 -14.13 -5.68 2.01
N GLN A 49 -14.20 -5.72 3.33
CA GLN A 49 -14.00 -4.52 4.13
C GLN A 49 -12.54 -4.09 4.13
N GLN A 50 -12.31 -2.81 3.88
CA GLN A 50 -11.01 -2.16 4.05
C GLN A 50 -11.19 -0.76 4.64
N ALA A 51 -10.09 -0.15 5.09
CA ALA A 51 -10.10 1.25 5.50
C ALA A 51 -10.51 2.13 4.31
N GLU A 52 -11.33 3.17 4.55
CA GLU A 52 -11.67 4.14 3.49
C GLU A 52 -10.38 4.71 2.90
N TRP A 53 -10.31 4.71 1.57
CA TRP A 53 -9.11 5.11 0.84
C TRP A 53 -9.44 5.91 -0.41
N LYS A 54 -8.46 6.67 -0.91
CA LYS A 54 -8.57 7.37 -2.19
C LYS A 54 -7.19 7.61 -2.80
N GLU A 55 -7.09 7.49 -4.13
CA GLU A 55 -5.93 8.00 -4.87
C GLU A 55 -6.19 9.45 -5.29
N LEU A 56 -5.26 10.32 -5.00
CA LEU A 56 -5.37 11.75 -5.21
C LEU A 56 -4.05 12.32 -5.76
N SER A 57 -4.16 13.37 -6.56
CA SER A 57 -3.02 14.15 -7.07
C SER A 57 -3.01 15.60 -6.57
N SER A 58 -4.07 16.00 -5.82
CA SER A 58 -4.21 17.34 -5.28
C SER A 58 -4.07 17.32 -3.75
N PRO A 59 -3.16 18.14 -3.17
CA PRO A 59 -3.06 18.28 -1.72
C PRO A 59 -4.37 18.72 -1.06
N MET A 60 -5.12 19.62 -1.70
CA MET A 60 -6.39 20.12 -1.17
C MET A 60 -7.44 19.01 -1.09
N ASP A 61 -7.52 18.13 -2.09
CA ASP A 61 -8.45 17.01 -2.07
C ASP A 61 -8.05 15.96 -1.04
N ALA A 62 -6.74 15.82 -0.76
CA ALA A 62 -6.25 14.95 0.30
C ALA A 62 -6.69 15.44 1.69
N VAL A 63 -6.61 16.75 1.94
CA VAL A 63 -7.11 17.33 3.20
C VAL A 63 -8.61 17.15 3.31
N ARG A 64 -9.39 17.46 2.26
CA ARG A 64 -10.85 17.24 2.26
C ARG A 64 -11.24 15.79 2.52
N PHE A 65 -10.51 14.84 1.94
CA PHE A 65 -10.75 13.42 2.20
C PHE A 65 -10.43 13.07 3.66
N ALA A 66 -9.30 13.55 4.18
CA ALA A 66 -8.90 13.31 5.57
C ALA A 66 -9.92 13.89 6.57
N ASP A 67 -10.45 15.08 6.30
CA ASP A 67 -11.48 15.71 7.14
C ASP A 67 -12.78 14.89 7.14
N LYS A 68 -13.13 14.27 5.98
CA LYS A 68 -14.30 13.41 5.86
C LYS A 68 -14.16 12.11 6.66
N VAL A 69 -13.00 11.42 6.55
CA VAL A 69 -12.81 10.10 7.19
C VAL A 69 -12.30 10.21 8.62
N GLY A 70 -11.88 11.39 9.03
CA GLY A 70 -11.31 11.70 10.35
C GLY A 70 -9.85 11.25 10.47
N TYR A 71 -9.10 11.95 11.32
CA TYR A 71 -7.71 11.61 11.63
C TYR A 71 -7.63 10.46 12.66
N PRO A 72 -6.51 9.72 12.71
CA PRO A 72 -5.35 9.79 11.84
C PRO A 72 -5.59 9.20 10.46
N VAL A 73 -4.81 9.66 9.47
CA VAL A 73 -4.78 9.13 8.11
C VAL A 73 -3.36 8.71 7.72
N LEU A 74 -3.27 7.69 6.89
CA LEU A 74 -2.02 7.21 6.31
C LEU A 74 -1.89 7.71 4.88
N VAL A 75 -0.81 8.40 4.58
CA VAL A 75 -0.44 8.86 3.23
C VAL A 75 0.68 7.99 2.70
N ARG A 76 0.52 7.53 1.48
CA ARG A 76 1.49 6.67 0.79
C ARG A 76 1.65 7.14 -0.65
N PRO A 77 2.86 7.36 -1.17
CA PRO A 77 3.06 7.48 -2.61
C PRO A 77 2.57 6.22 -3.32
N SER A 78 2.04 6.35 -4.54
CA SER A 78 1.49 5.20 -5.28
C SER A 78 2.55 4.15 -5.58
N PHE A 79 3.80 4.58 -5.76
CA PHE A 79 4.94 3.71 -6.04
C PHE A 79 6.11 4.01 -5.10
N VAL A 80 6.21 3.30 -3.98
CA VAL A 80 7.40 3.32 -3.14
C VAL A 80 7.65 1.94 -2.56
N LEU A 81 8.87 1.50 -2.72
CA LEU A 81 9.38 0.25 -2.17
C LEU A 81 9.76 0.43 -0.70
N SER A 82 9.48 -0.58 0.12
CA SER A 82 9.96 -0.72 1.50
C SER A 82 9.53 0.37 2.50
N GLY A 83 8.31 0.91 2.36
CA GLY A 83 7.76 1.83 3.37
C GLY A 83 8.34 3.25 3.38
N ALA A 84 9.35 3.53 2.55
CA ALA A 84 9.86 4.89 2.40
C ALA A 84 8.76 5.82 1.88
N GLY A 85 8.65 7.02 2.46
CA GLY A 85 7.65 8.01 2.11
C GLY A 85 6.23 7.73 2.63
N MET A 86 6.03 6.73 3.49
CA MET A 86 4.77 6.59 4.22
C MET A 86 4.74 7.55 5.40
N TYR A 87 3.61 8.21 5.58
CA TYR A 87 3.42 9.16 6.67
C TYR A 87 2.05 9.01 7.31
N VAL A 88 2.01 8.95 8.64
CA VAL A 88 0.76 8.98 9.41
C VAL A 88 0.53 10.38 9.92
N SER A 89 -0.54 11.02 9.46
CA SER A 89 -0.93 12.34 9.90
C SER A 89 -2.04 12.25 10.93
N TRP A 90 -1.84 12.98 12.03
CA TRP A 90 -2.79 13.05 13.14
C TRP A 90 -3.64 14.31 13.12
N SER A 91 -3.32 15.27 12.23
CA SER A 91 -4.06 16.54 12.10
C SER A 91 -3.98 17.08 10.68
N ALA A 92 -4.88 18.03 10.35
CA ALA A 92 -4.88 18.71 9.06
C ALA A 92 -3.57 19.48 8.80
N ASP A 93 -3.02 20.13 9.85
CA ASP A 93 -1.78 20.90 9.73
C ASP A 93 -0.59 20.01 9.39
N GLN A 94 -0.46 18.85 10.06
CA GLN A 94 0.59 17.88 9.77
C GLN A 94 0.47 17.35 8.35
N LEU A 95 -0.76 17.04 7.91
CA LEU A 95 -1.01 16.56 6.55
C LEU A 95 -0.62 17.63 5.52
N ALA A 96 -1.02 18.87 5.72
CA ALA A 96 -0.70 19.97 4.81
C ALA A 96 0.82 20.19 4.70
N GLN A 97 1.53 20.20 5.83
CA GLN A 97 3.00 20.33 5.86
C GLN A 97 3.69 19.20 5.11
N PHE A 98 3.28 17.94 5.37
CA PHE A 98 3.84 16.78 4.68
C PHE A 98 3.62 16.85 3.16
N LEU A 99 2.40 17.21 2.73
CA LEU A 99 2.07 17.30 1.32
C LEU A 99 2.86 18.41 0.60
N GLN A 100 3.05 19.56 1.26
CA GLN A 100 3.88 20.64 0.71
C GLN A 100 5.35 20.23 0.55
N ALA A 101 5.89 19.48 1.50
CA ALA A 101 7.28 19.01 1.45
C ALA A 101 7.49 17.87 0.44
N SER A 102 6.51 16.98 0.28
CA SER A 102 6.67 15.72 -0.45
C SER A 102 6.18 15.75 -1.88
N VAL A 103 5.18 16.58 -2.20
CA VAL A 103 4.54 16.57 -3.53
C VAL A 103 5.21 17.56 -4.48
N GLY A 104 5.92 18.57 -3.99
CA GLY A 104 6.59 19.56 -4.83
C GLY A 104 5.76 19.96 -6.06
N ASP A 105 6.41 20.37 -7.13
CA ASP A 105 5.76 20.70 -8.43
C ASP A 105 5.42 19.46 -9.30
N ASN A 106 5.80 18.27 -8.85
CA ASN A 106 5.44 17.03 -9.53
C ASN A 106 4.09 16.52 -8.99
N HIS A 107 3.07 16.49 -9.81
CA HIS A 107 1.74 15.91 -9.54
C HIS A 107 1.81 14.40 -9.27
N ALA A 108 2.65 13.99 -8.33
CA ALA A 108 2.79 12.61 -7.93
C ALA A 108 1.49 12.13 -7.29
N LYS A 109 0.96 11.03 -7.78
CA LYS A 109 -0.21 10.40 -7.20
C LYS A 109 0.11 9.85 -5.82
N ILE A 110 -0.77 10.11 -4.88
CA ILE A 110 -0.70 9.60 -3.51
C ILE A 110 -1.96 8.77 -3.23
N VAL A 111 -1.80 7.72 -2.46
CA VAL A 111 -2.91 6.98 -1.85
C VAL A 111 -3.03 7.41 -0.39
N ILE A 112 -4.17 7.97 -0.04
CA ILE A 112 -4.51 8.30 1.33
C ILE A 112 -5.58 7.34 1.85
N SER A 113 -5.45 6.90 3.08
CA SER A 113 -6.43 6.01 3.70
C SER A 113 -6.63 6.35 5.17
N LYS A 114 -7.81 6.02 5.70
CA LYS A 114 -8.02 6.03 7.16
C LYS A 114 -6.99 5.13 7.82
N PHE A 115 -6.31 5.64 8.85
CA PHE A 115 -5.40 4.84 9.66
C PHE A 115 -6.14 4.23 10.84
N ILE A 116 -6.08 2.90 10.94
CA ILE A 116 -6.74 2.15 12.02
C ILE A 116 -5.75 2.00 13.18
N THR A 117 -6.14 2.47 14.36
CA THR A 117 -5.34 2.36 15.58
C THR A 117 -5.89 1.25 16.48
N GLY A 118 -5.01 0.60 17.25
CA GLY A 118 -5.41 -0.38 18.26
C GLY A 118 -5.86 -1.74 17.73
N GLY A 119 -5.70 -2.00 16.41
CA GLY A 119 -5.95 -3.31 15.83
C GLY A 119 -4.83 -4.31 16.13
N ARG A 120 -5.18 -5.60 16.09
CA ARG A 120 -4.19 -6.70 16.01
C ARG A 120 -3.80 -6.89 14.55
N GLU A 121 -2.51 -7.05 14.28
CA GLU A 121 -2.00 -7.32 12.94
C GLU A 121 -1.94 -8.83 12.74
N ILE A 122 -2.88 -9.36 11.96
CA ILE A 122 -2.94 -10.79 11.64
C ILE A 122 -2.55 -10.95 10.18
N GLU A 123 -1.65 -11.87 9.91
CA GLU A 123 -1.14 -12.18 8.59
C GLU A 123 -1.44 -13.63 8.22
N MET A 124 -1.69 -13.89 6.95
CA MET A 124 -1.87 -15.23 6.43
C MET A 124 -0.90 -15.45 5.27
N ASP A 125 0.02 -16.38 5.45
CA ASP A 125 0.85 -16.91 4.37
C ASP A 125 0.19 -18.12 3.73
N GLY A 126 0.18 -18.19 2.41
CA GLY A 126 -0.47 -19.29 1.73
C GLY A 126 0.12 -19.63 0.38
N VAL A 127 -0.09 -20.87 -0.02
CA VAL A 127 0.23 -21.37 -1.35
C VAL A 127 -1.08 -21.69 -2.06
N ALA A 128 -1.23 -21.15 -3.27
CA ALA A 128 -2.41 -21.37 -4.10
C ALA A 128 -2.03 -21.93 -5.48
N LYS A 129 -2.92 -22.71 -6.07
CA LYS A 129 -2.82 -23.17 -7.46
C LYS A 129 -4.18 -23.03 -8.13
N ASN A 130 -4.22 -22.30 -9.25
CA ASN A 130 -5.44 -22.06 -10.02
C ASN A 130 -6.59 -21.47 -9.15
N GLY A 131 -6.28 -20.48 -8.33
CA GLY A 131 -7.26 -19.83 -7.43
C GLY A 131 -7.67 -20.65 -6.20
N VAL A 132 -7.12 -21.85 -6.01
CA VAL A 132 -7.44 -22.72 -4.86
C VAL A 132 -6.27 -22.73 -3.89
N VAL A 133 -6.52 -22.30 -2.64
CA VAL A 133 -5.54 -22.37 -1.56
C VAL A 133 -5.24 -23.84 -1.24
N LYS A 134 -3.98 -24.21 -1.25
CA LYS A 134 -3.50 -25.59 -1.00
C LYS A 134 -2.97 -25.78 0.41
N GLY A 135 -2.55 -24.71 1.03
CA GLY A 135 -2.12 -24.66 2.42
C GLY A 135 -1.93 -23.23 2.85
N CYS A 136 -2.17 -22.95 4.11
CA CYS A 136 -1.95 -21.61 4.69
C CYS A 136 -1.55 -21.74 6.16
N ALA A 137 -0.86 -20.71 6.64
CA ALA A 137 -0.58 -20.47 8.05
C ALA A 137 -1.07 -19.07 8.41
N ILE A 138 -1.68 -18.95 9.58
CA ILE A 138 -2.15 -17.67 10.13
C ILE A 138 -1.30 -17.36 11.34
N HIS A 139 -0.78 -16.15 11.41
CA HIS A 139 0.04 -15.69 12.53
C HIS A 139 -0.28 -14.24 12.89
N GLU A 140 0.00 -13.88 14.12
CA GLU A 140 -0.13 -12.52 14.63
C GLU A 140 1.26 -11.90 14.75
N HIS A 141 1.41 -10.67 14.28
CA HIS A 141 2.64 -9.93 14.47
C HIS A 141 2.86 -9.58 15.94
N ILE A 142 4.05 -9.87 16.45
CA ILE A 142 4.44 -9.54 17.83
C ILE A 142 4.71 -8.04 17.98
N GLU A 143 5.09 -7.36 16.89
CA GLU A 143 5.35 -5.93 16.89
C GLU A 143 4.06 -5.13 16.93
N VAL A 144 3.95 -4.26 17.94
CA VAL A 144 2.81 -3.35 18.06
C VAL A 144 2.89 -2.29 16.95
N LEU A 145 1.80 -2.11 16.21
CA LEU A 145 1.62 -1.10 15.15
C LEU A 145 2.21 0.29 15.49
N LYS A 146 2.16 0.69 16.76
CA LYS A 146 2.69 1.96 17.24
C LYS A 146 4.20 2.10 17.04
N LYS A 147 4.99 1.03 17.21
CA LYS A 147 6.45 1.06 17.02
C LYS A 147 6.85 1.23 15.55
N LYS A 148 6.12 0.61 14.62
CA LYS A 148 6.38 0.77 13.17
C LYS A 148 6.15 2.21 12.70
N ILE A 149 5.19 2.91 13.30
CA ILE A 149 4.86 4.30 12.96
C ILE A 149 5.91 5.25 13.48
N ASP A 150 6.34 5.08 14.73
CA ASP A 150 7.38 5.92 15.34
C ASP A 150 8.69 5.79 14.57
N PHE A 151 9.04 4.60 14.09
CA PHE A 151 10.22 4.35 13.27
C PHE A 151 10.11 4.99 11.88
N ALA A 152 8.95 4.92 11.23
CA ALA A 152 8.72 5.57 9.93
C ALA A 152 8.78 7.10 10.04
N ASN A 153 8.26 7.68 11.12
CA ASN A 153 8.27 9.13 11.36
C ASN A 153 9.64 9.66 11.86
N THR A 154 10.55 8.78 12.26
CA THR A 154 11.90 9.17 12.73
C THR A 154 12.93 9.19 11.60
N LEU A 155 12.62 8.61 10.45
CA LEU A 155 13.49 8.53 9.27
C LEU A 155 13.23 9.65 8.25
N THR A 156 12.37 10.61 8.55
CA THR A 156 12.12 11.83 7.79
C THR A 156 12.76 13.03 8.46
#